data_b05f8339ac3af4cff085691b93551421
#
_entry.id   b05f8339ac3af4cff085691b93551421
#
_cell.length_a   1.000
_cell.length_b   1.000
_cell.length_c   1.000
_cell.angle_alpha   90.00
_cell.angle_beta   90.00
_cell.angle_gamma   90.00
#
_symmetry.space_group_name_H-M   'P 1'
#
loop_
_entity.id
_entity.type
_entity.pdbx_description
1 polymer ?
#
loop_
_entity_poly.entity_id
_entity_poly.type
_entity_poly.pdbx_seq_one_letter_code
_entity_poly.pdbx_strand_id
1 'polypeptide(L)'
;IDMIEELTQVPVLGVVPYADIDIDSEDSVALGNKGRTFNQEKDLDVAIITLKRISNFTDFHSLEIQPDVSVRYVMPGDEIGNPDLLILPGSKNTIEDMQVLQNAGIVEKIQQCADRGIRIFGICGGFQLLGKTISDPNHVESELDEIEGLGLLDIATQMQGTKRTTQVQAEHEGQILEGYEIHMGET
;
A
#
# COMPACT_ATOMS: atom_id res chain seq x y z
N ILE A 1 -30.63 -27.32 -1.74
CA ILE A 1 -31.59 -26.19 -1.67
C ILE A 1 -32.56 -26.48 -0.58
N ASP A 2 -33.39 -27.54 -0.74
CA ASP A 2 -34.56 -27.87 0.13
C ASP A 2 -34.18 -27.91 1.63
N MET A 3 -33.06 -28.54 2.01
CA MET A 3 -32.58 -28.61 3.38
C MET A 3 -32.28 -27.23 3.97
N ILE A 4 -31.73 -26.29 3.17
CA ILE A 4 -31.45 -24.92 3.62
C ILE A 4 -32.76 -24.17 3.84
N GLU A 5 -33.70 -24.30 2.91
CA GLU A 5 -35.01 -23.67 3.03
C GLU A 5 -35.81 -24.21 4.20
N GLU A 6 -35.75 -25.53 4.46
CA GLU A 6 -36.38 -26.15 5.64
C GLU A 6 -35.79 -25.64 6.95
N LEU A 7 -34.46 -25.50 7.03
CA LEU A 7 -33.77 -25.06 8.26
C LEU A 7 -33.92 -23.57 8.54
N THR A 8 -33.88 -22.76 7.48
CA THR A 8 -33.83 -21.29 7.62
C THR A 8 -35.19 -20.62 7.43
N GLN A 9 -36.16 -21.29 6.85
CA GLN A 9 -37.46 -20.74 6.41
C GLN A 9 -37.29 -19.53 5.46
N VAL A 10 -36.18 -19.48 4.74
CA VAL A 10 -35.85 -18.43 3.75
C VAL A 10 -35.70 -19.10 2.37
N PRO A 11 -36.36 -18.58 1.32
CA PRO A 11 -36.24 -19.14 -0.02
C PRO A 11 -34.83 -18.95 -0.57
N VAL A 12 -34.28 -19.99 -1.20
CA VAL A 12 -33.00 -19.95 -1.93
C VAL A 12 -33.25 -19.44 -3.34
N LEU A 13 -32.80 -18.24 -3.64
CA LEU A 13 -33.03 -17.59 -4.94
C LEU A 13 -32.17 -18.15 -6.07
N GLY A 14 -31.05 -18.81 -5.73
CA GLY A 14 -30.15 -19.40 -6.71
C GLY A 14 -28.93 -20.03 -6.06
N VAL A 15 -28.16 -20.76 -6.86
CA VAL A 15 -26.87 -21.34 -6.47
C VAL A 15 -25.82 -20.82 -7.43
N VAL A 16 -24.79 -20.18 -6.87
CA VAL A 16 -23.62 -19.77 -7.64
C VAL A 16 -22.63 -20.95 -7.63
N PRO A 17 -22.35 -21.56 -8.80
CA PRO A 17 -21.35 -22.61 -8.86
C PRO A 17 -19.97 -22.05 -8.57
N TYR A 18 -19.06 -22.92 -8.08
CA TYR A 18 -17.66 -22.55 -8.00
C TYR A 18 -17.15 -22.22 -9.41
N ALA A 19 -16.50 -21.06 -9.54
CA ALA A 19 -15.85 -20.62 -10.75
C ALA A 19 -14.43 -20.16 -10.41
N ASP A 20 -13.46 -20.57 -11.21
CA ASP A 20 -12.09 -20.10 -11.12
C ASP A 20 -12.00 -18.74 -11.80
N ILE A 21 -12.31 -17.71 -11.04
CA ILE A 21 -12.30 -16.31 -11.50
C ILE A 21 -11.30 -15.57 -10.63
N ASP A 22 -10.41 -14.83 -11.27
CA ASP A 22 -9.52 -13.92 -10.58
C ASP A 22 -10.31 -12.68 -10.12
N ILE A 23 -10.60 -12.61 -8.84
CA ILE A 23 -11.32 -11.51 -8.20
C ILE A 23 -10.41 -10.89 -7.18
N ASP A 24 -10.37 -9.56 -7.16
CA ASP A 24 -9.62 -8.81 -6.14
C ASP A 24 -10.00 -9.27 -4.73
N SER A 25 -8.98 -9.46 -3.90
CA SER A 25 -9.18 -9.84 -2.51
C SER A 25 -9.87 -8.71 -1.74
N GLU A 26 -10.83 -9.06 -0.89
CA GLU A 26 -11.62 -8.08 -0.13
C GLU A 26 -10.81 -7.47 1.03
N ASP A 27 -9.88 -8.23 1.63
CA ASP A 27 -9.13 -7.78 2.78
C ASP A 27 -7.61 -8.04 2.69
N SER A 28 -6.84 -7.33 3.51
CA SER A 28 -5.38 -7.43 3.56
C SER A 28 -4.85 -8.75 4.15
N VAL A 29 -5.70 -9.61 4.70
CA VAL A 29 -5.32 -10.94 5.20
C VAL A 29 -4.80 -11.80 4.04
N ALA A 30 -5.31 -11.57 2.83
CA ALA A 30 -4.83 -12.23 1.61
C ALA A 30 -3.34 -11.95 1.31
N LEU A 31 -2.77 -10.83 1.80
CA LEU A 31 -1.35 -10.51 1.61
C LEU A 31 -0.42 -11.56 2.24
N GLY A 32 -0.85 -12.24 3.31
CA GLY A 32 -0.06 -13.32 3.91
C GLY A 32 0.22 -14.50 2.97
N ASN A 33 -0.59 -14.67 1.93
CA ASN A 33 -0.47 -15.71 0.92
C ASN A 33 0.18 -15.23 -0.38
N LYS A 34 0.50 -13.93 -0.51
CA LYS A 34 1.15 -13.36 -1.69
C LYS A 34 2.63 -13.76 -1.75
N GLY A 35 3.19 -13.70 -2.96
CA GLY A 35 4.60 -14.03 -3.20
C GLY A 35 5.56 -13.16 -2.38
N ARG A 36 6.59 -13.77 -1.79
CA ARG A 36 7.63 -13.10 -0.99
C ARG A 36 9.01 -13.12 -1.64
N THR A 37 9.14 -13.85 -2.74
CA THR A 37 10.42 -14.04 -3.45
C THR A 37 10.28 -13.63 -4.90
N PHE A 38 11.38 -13.14 -5.48
CA PHE A 38 11.44 -12.85 -6.90
C PHE A 38 11.29 -14.13 -7.74
N ASN A 39 10.38 -14.10 -8.70
CA ASN A 39 10.27 -15.15 -9.70
C ASN A 39 11.29 -14.90 -10.82
N GLN A 40 12.34 -15.71 -10.87
CA GLN A 40 13.45 -15.57 -11.83
C GLN A 40 13.05 -15.83 -13.30
N GLU A 41 11.85 -16.30 -13.56
CA GLU A 41 11.30 -16.44 -14.91
C GLU A 41 10.70 -15.11 -15.45
N LYS A 42 10.65 -14.08 -14.62
CA LYS A 42 10.13 -12.74 -14.93
C LYS A 42 11.29 -11.76 -15.13
N ASP A 43 11.05 -10.73 -15.93
CA ASP A 43 12.07 -9.74 -16.30
C ASP A 43 12.25 -8.66 -15.23
N LEU A 44 11.17 -8.27 -14.52
CA LEU A 44 11.17 -7.18 -13.55
C LEU A 44 10.81 -7.67 -12.14
N ASP A 45 11.58 -7.21 -11.14
CA ASP A 45 11.33 -7.42 -9.72
C ASP A 45 10.72 -6.16 -9.10
N VAL A 46 9.46 -6.22 -8.74
CA VAL A 46 8.76 -5.16 -8.00
C VAL A 46 8.55 -5.61 -6.57
N ALA A 47 9.22 -4.94 -5.64
CA ALA A 47 9.07 -5.19 -4.20
C ALA A 47 8.12 -4.16 -3.57
N ILE A 48 7.12 -4.63 -2.84
CA ILE A 48 6.16 -3.80 -2.13
C ILE A 48 6.38 -3.96 -0.64
N ILE A 49 6.65 -2.87 0.07
CA ILE A 49 6.77 -2.89 1.53
C ILE A 49 5.39 -3.16 2.14
N THR A 50 5.26 -4.21 2.93
CA THR A 50 4.01 -4.53 3.61
C THR A 50 3.87 -3.67 4.86
N LEU A 51 2.92 -2.74 4.83
CA LEU A 51 2.54 -1.93 5.98
C LEU A 51 1.46 -2.67 6.79
N LYS A 52 1.51 -2.54 8.11
CA LYS A 52 0.49 -3.12 9.01
C LYS A 52 -0.91 -2.60 8.69
N ARG A 53 -1.00 -1.33 8.29
CA ARG A 53 -2.24 -0.64 7.96
C ARG A 53 -2.32 -0.25 6.49
N ILE A 54 -1.80 -1.12 5.61
CA ILE A 54 -1.82 -0.91 4.17
C ILE A 54 -3.24 -0.54 3.69
N SER A 55 -3.32 0.44 2.81
CA SER A 55 -4.56 0.78 2.12
C SER A 55 -4.45 0.46 0.64
N ASN A 56 -5.60 0.13 0.02
CA ASN A 56 -5.72 -0.11 -1.42
C ASN A 56 -4.69 -1.11 -1.96
N PHE A 57 -4.45 -2.21 -1.25
CA PHE A 57 -3.48 -3.24 -1.69
C PHE A 57 -3.85 -3.87 -3.03
N THR A 58 -5.09 -3.76 -3.47
CA THR A 58 -5.58 -4.19 -4.78
C THR A 58 -5.04 -3.34 -5.94
N ASP A 59 -4.52 -2.12 -5.67
CA ASP A 59 -3.89 -1.28 -6.69
C ASP A 59 -2.71 -1.98 -7.40
N PHE A 60 -2.10 -2.96 -6.75
CA PHE A 60 -0.96 -3.71 -7.28
C PHE A 60 -1.36 -4.90 -8.16
N HIS A 61 -2.65 -5.26 -8.18
CA HIS A 61 -3.14 -6.35 -9.01
C HIS A 61 -2.81 -6.15 -10.50
N SER A 62 -2.89 -4.91 -10.98
CA SER A 62 -2.52 -4.56 -12.34
C SER A 62 -1.05 -4.87 -12.70
N LEU A 63 -0.15 -4.87 -11.71
CA LEU A 63 1.25 -5.30 -11.88
C LEU A 63 1.39 -6.82 -11.77
N GLU A 64 0.64 -7.45 -10.85
CA GLU A 64 0.70 -8.89 -10.60
C GLU A 64 0.31 -9.73 -11.83
N ILE A 65 -0.67 -9.25 -12.60
CA ILE A 65 -1.15 -9.93 -13.83
C ILE A 65 -0.23 -9.76 -15.04
N GLN A 66 0.80 -8.90 -14.96
CA GLN A 66 1.73 -8.73 -16.08
C GLN A 66 2.60 -9.98 -16.24
N PRO A 67 2.79 -10.45 -17.49
CA PRO A 67 3.55 -11.68 -17.74
C PRO A 67 5.03 -11.56 -17.39
N ASP A 68 5.60 -10.37 -17.45
CA ASP A 68 7.02 -10.03 -17.29
C ASP A 68 7.35 -9.42 -15.93
N VAL A 69 6.36 -9.14 -15.08
CA VAL A 69 6.56 -8.51 -13.77
C VAL A 69 6.38 -9.51 -12.63
N SER A 70 7.39 -9.65 -11.79
CA SER A 70 7.30 -10.36 -10.52
C SER A 70 7.01 -9.37 -9.40
N VAL A 71 5.82 -9.45 -8.83
CA VAL A 71 5.46 -8.67 -7.64
C VAL A 71 5.70 -9.51 -6.40
N ARG A 72 6.41 -8.96 -5.42
CA ARG A 72 6.61 -9.59 -4.13
C ARG A 72 6.40 -8.62 -2.97
N TYR A 73 5.92 -9.16 -1.86
CA TYR A 73 5.60 -8.40 -0.66
C TYR A 73 6.68 -8.61 0.40
N VAL A 74 7.31 -7.53 0.82
CA VAL A 74 8.39 -7.51 1.83
C VAL A 74 7.77 -7.25 3.20
N MET A 75 7.78 -8.28 4.03
CA MET A 75 7.26 -8.21 5.40
C MET A 75 8.31 -7.59 6.35
N PRO A 76 7.91 -7.02 7.49
CA PRO A 76 8.84 -6.65 8.55
C PRO A 76 9.75 -7.83 8.91
N GLY A 77 11.07 -7.62 8.84
CA GLY A 77 12.08 -8.66 9.06
C GLY A 77 12.62 -9.34 7.80
N ASP A 78 11.99 -9.19 6.66
CA ASP A 78 12.50 -9.71 5.39
C ASP A 78 13.66 -8.86 4.83
N GLU A 79 14.41 -9.47 3.90
CA GLU A 79 15.40 -8.74 3.09
C GLU A 79 14.73 -8.12 1.86
N ILE A 80 15.01 -6.83 1.61
CA ILE A 80 14.49 -6.16 0.40
C ILE A 80 15.22 -6.66 -0.85
N GLY A 81 16.52 -6.95 -0.75
CA GLY A 81 17.32 -7.37 -1.91
C GLY A 81 17.60 -6.21 -2.87
N ASN A 82 17.57 -6.51 -4.19
CA ASN A 82 17.83 -5.54 -5.26
C ASN A 82 16.67 -5.53 -6.28
N PRO A 83 15.49 -5.03 -5.92
CA PRO A 83 14.39 -4.92 -6.86
C PRO A 83 14.68 -3.84 -7.93
N ASP A 84 14.01 -3.93 -9.08
CA ASP A 84 14.00 -2.88 -10.09
C ASP A 84 13.16 -1.67 -9.65
N LEU A 85 12.12 -1.94 -8.84
CA LEU A 85 11.25 -0.94 -8.25
C LEU A 85 10.88 -1.35 -6.82
N LEU A 86 11.02 -0.42 -5.88
CA LEU A 86 10.54 -0.54 -4.50
C LEU A 86 9.32 0.36 -4.31
N ILE A 87 8.20 -0.20 -3.86
CA ILE A 87 6.96 0.56 -3.63
C ILE A 87 6.66 0.65 -2.13
N LEU A 88 6.43 1.88 -1.68
CA LEU A 88 5.82 2.19 -0.39
C LEU A 88 4.33 2.45 -0.63
N PRO A 89 3.44 1.56 -0.21
CA PRO A 89 2.00 1.67 -0.47
C PRO A 89 1.34 2.74 0.40
N GLY A 90 0.07 2.99 0.13
CA GLY A 90 -0.77 3.80 0.99
C GLY A 90 -0.93 3.19 2.39
N SER A 91 -1.13 4.03 3.37
CA SER A 91 -1.36 3.67 4.76
C SER A 91 -2.64 4.30 5.29
N LYS A 92 -3.32 3.60 6.20
CA LYS A 92 -4.46 4.13 6.98
C LYS A 92 -4.01 4.82 8.27
N ASN A 93 -2.74 4.67 8.63
CA ASN A 93 -2.10 5.35 9.75
C ASN A 93 -0.59 5.41 9.49
N THR A 94 -0.16 6.52 8.91
CA THR A 94 1.20 6.69 8.40
C THR A 94 2.23 6.70 9.52
N ILE A 95 1.90 7.29 10.67
CA ILE A 95 2.82 7.41 11.82
C ILE A 95 3.07 6.05 12.47
N GLU A 96 2.00 5.28 12.75
CA GLU A 96 2.17 3.94 13.34
C GLU A 96 2.91 3.00 12.39
N ASP A 97 2.64 3.07 11.09
CA ASP A 97 3.35 2.25 10.11
C ASP A 97 4.83 2.65 10.05
N MET A 98 5.16 3.96 10.12
CA MET A 98 6.56 4.39 10.22
C MET A 98 7.27 3.84 11.46
N GLN A 99 6.61 3.84 12.62
CA GLN A 99 7.17 3.23 13.84
C GLN A 99 7.45 1.74 13.65
N VAL A 100 6.54 1.02 12.99
CA VAL A 100 6.75 -0.41 12.70
C VAL A 100 7.96 -0.62 11.79
N LEU A 101 8.12 0.20 10.75
CA LEU A 101 9.26 0.12 9.84
C LEU A 101 10.59 0.44 10.55
N GLN A 102 10.62 1.47 11.41
CA GLN A 102 11.80 1.82 12.23
C GLN A 102 12.17 0.67 13.18
N ASN A 103 11.20 0.16 13.93
CA ASN A 103 11.42 -0.92 14.90
C ASN A 103 11.87 -2.23 14.23
N ALA A 104 11.48 -2.47 12.98
CA ALA A 104 11.87 -3.64 12.19
C ALA A 104 13.21 -3.47 11.45
N GLY A 105 13.85 -2.29 11.50
CA GLY A 105 15.08 -1.99 10.75
C GLY A 105 14.88 -1.95 9.23
N ILE A 106 13.66 -1.71 8.78
CA ILE A 106 13.34 -1.63 7.33
C ILE A 106 13.74 -0.26 6.77
N VAL A 107 13.72 0.79 7.60
CA VAL A 107 14.09 2.15 7.19
C VAL A 107 15.51 2.19 6.62
N GLU A 108 16.48 1.62 7.32
CA GLU A 108 17.87 1.54 6.89
C GLU A 108 18.02 0.73 5.60
N LYS A 109 17.24 -0.33 5.44
CA LYS A 109 17.24 -1.16 4.21
C LYS A 109 16.66 -0.39 3.01
N ILE A 110 15.62 0.42 3.22
CA ILE A 110 15.05 1.30 2.18
C ILE A 110 16.07 2.37 1.78
N GLN A 111 16.72 3.01 2.75
CA GLN A 111 17.77 4.01 2.49
C GLN A 111 18.94 3.40 1.72
N GLN A 112 19.38 2.19 2.08
CA GLN A 112 20.40 1.46 1.33
C GLN A 112 19.94 1.13 -0.10
N CYS A 113 18.66 0.87 -0.34
CA CYS A 113 18.13 0.72 -1.70
C CYS A 113 18.24 2.03 -2.48
N ALA A 114 17.90 3.16 -1.88
CA ALA A 114 18.06 4.48 -2.49
C ALA A 114 19.53 4.79 -2.83
N ASP A 115 20.47 4.52 -1.90
CA ASP A 115 21.91 4.71 -2.11
C ASP A 115 22.46 3.87 -3.27
N ARG A 116 21.86 2.70 -3.52
CA ARG A 116 22.20 1.84 -4.67
C ARG A 116 21.54 2.28 -5.98
N GLY A 117 20.72 3.34 -5.94
CA GLY A 117 20.03 3.87 -7.12
C GLY A 117 18.76 3.08 -7.51
N ILE A 118 18.24 2.24 -6.62
CA ILE A 118 16.95 1.56 -6.83
C ILE A 118 15.85 2.61 -6.85
N ARG A 119 14.95 2.52 -7.82
CA ARG A 119 13.79 3.41 -7.91
C ARG A 119 12.83 3.14 -6.77
N ILE A 120 12.42 4.20 -6.08
CA ILE A 120 11.47 4.11 -4.96
C ILE A 120 10.23 4.94 -5.30
N PHE A 121 9.06 4.34 -5.14
CA PHE A 121 7.78 4.97 -5.44
C PHE A 121 6.89 4.94 -4.20
N GLY A 122 6.44 6.12 -3.75
CA GLY A 122 5.52 6.26 -2.61
C GLY A 122 4.12 6.64 -3.06
N ILE A 123 3.11 5.98 -2.53
CA ILE A 123 1.70 6.22 -2.84
C ILE A 123 1.01 6.73 -1.59
N CYS A 124 0.35 7.90 -1.65
CA CYS A 124 -0.41 8.49 -0.53
C CYS A 124 0.41 8.52 0.77
N GLY A 125 0.06 7.73 1.79
CA GLY A 125 0.88 7.58 3.01
C GLY A 125 2.32 7.18 2.72
N GLY A 126 2.55 6.31 1.74
CA GLY A 126 3.91 5.95 1.29
C GLY A 126 4.70 7.13 0.74
N PHE A 127 4.05 8.08 0.05
CA PHE A 127 4.68 9.33 -0.35
C PHE A 127 5.06 10.20 0.86
N GLN A 128 4.18 10.29 1.85
CA GLN A 128 4.46 11.01 3.10
C GLN A 128 5.64 10.39 3.87
N LEU A 129 5.75 9.06 3.90
CA LEU A 129 6.88 8.34 4.51
C LEU A 129 8.23 8.69 3.87
N LEU A 130 8.26 9.05 2.57
CA LEU A 130 9.50 9.46 1.88
C LEU A 130 10.06 10.80 2.37
N GLY A 131 9.23 11.62 3.04
CA GLY A 131 9.60 12.92 3.57
C GLY A 131 10.59 12.87 4.74
N LYS A 132 10.95 14.05 5.27
CA LYS A 132 11.84 14.22 6.43
C LYS A 132 11.11 13.97 7.73
N THR A 133 9.89 14.52 7.86
CA THR A 133 9.11 14.45 9.11
C THR A 133 7.62 14.32 8.81
N ILE A 134 6.92 13.65 9.73
CA ILE A 134 5.47 13.55 9.76
C ILE A 134 5.05 14.00 11.17
N SER A 135 4.31 15.11 11.26
CA SER A 135 3.85 15.69 12.52
C SER A 135 2.35 15.51 12.72
N ASP A 136 1.95 15.24 13.94
CA ASP A 136 0.54 15.06 14.36
C ASP A 136 0.26 15.81 15.67
N PRO A 137 0.38 17.14 15.69
CA PRO A 137 0.24 17.93 16.90
C PRO A 137 -1.15 17.89 17.52
N ASN A 138 -2.13 17.37 16.80
CA ASN A 138 -3.51 17.22 17.27
C ASN A 138 -3.88 15.76 17.57
N HIS A 139 -2.93 14.83 17.51
CA HIS A 139 -3.13 13.39 17.76
C HIS A 139 -4.29 12.79 16.94
N VAL A 140 -4.29 13.08 15.64
CA VAL A 140 -5.32 12.64 14.69
C VAL A 140 -5.15 11.16 14.36
N GLU A 141 -3.91 10.72 14.18
CA GLU A 141 -3.55 9.34 13.84
C GLU A 141 -2.81 8.62 14.96
N SER A 142 -2.06 9.33 15.82
CA SER A 142 -1.21 8.70 16.82
C SER A 142 -1.06 9.52 18.11
N GLU A 143 -0.46 8.91 19.13
CA GLU A 143 -0.09 9.59 20.38
C GLU A 143 1.26 10.35 20.28
N LEU A 144 1.93 10.31 19.12
CA LEU A 144 3.18 11.02 18.87
C LEU A 144 2.92 12.37 18.21
N ASP A 145 3.58 13.41 18.71
CA ASP A 145 3.56 14.74 18.10
C ASP A 145 4.25 14.75 16.72
N GLU A 146 5.33 13.97 16.56
CA GLU A 146 6.13 13.92 15.34
C GLU A 146 6.93 12.62 15.27
N ILE A 147 7.20 12.16 14.03
CA ILE A 147 8.11 11.07 13.73
C ILE A 147 9.01 11.43 12.54
N GLU A 148 10.26 10.98 12.56
CA GLU A 148 11.17 11.10 11.43
C GLU A 148 10.71 10.17 10.30
N GLY A 149 10.66 10.70 9.06
CA GLY A 149 10.43 9.94 7.84
C GLY A 149 11.70 9.29 7.29
N LEU A 150 11.65 8.84 6.04
CA LEU A 150 12.80 8.24 5.36
C LEU A 150 13.86 9.25 4.93
N GLY A 151 13.51 10.55 4.84
CA GLY A 151 14.42 11.62 4.46
C GLY A 151 14.85 11.59 2.98
N LEU A 152 14.14 10.85 2.13
CA LEU A 152 14.47 10.72 0.70
C LEU A 152 13.92 11.86 -0.14
N LEU A 153 12.90 12.58 0.36
CA LEU A 153 12.34 13.78 -0.25
C LEU A 153 12.45 14.97 0.72
N ASP A 154 12.68 16.16 0.18
CA ASP A 154 12.72 17.41 0.95
C ASP A 154 11.31 17.96 1.22
N ILE A 155 10.48 17.16 1.86
CA ILE A 155 9.10 17.48 2.25
C ILE A 155 8.87 17.14 3.71
N ALA A 156 7.87 17.80 4.30
CA ALA A 156 7.34 17.49 5.63
C ALA A 156 5.82 17.41 5.54
N THR A 157 5.22 16.50 6.29
CA THR A 157 3.78 16.30 6.34
C THR A 157 3.25 16.67 7.72
N GLN A 158 2.15 17.42 7.77
CA GLN A 158 1.41 17.66 9.02
C GLN A 158 0.02 17.06 8.93
N MET A 159 -0.33 16.18 9.89
CA MET A 159 -1.66 15.59 9.96
C MET A 159 -2.69 16.65 10.35
N GLN A 160 -3.84 16.64 9.67
CA GLN A 160 -4.91 17.60 9.87
C GLN A 160 -6.13 16.90 10.48
N GLY A 161 -6.83 17.57 11.39
CA GLY A 161 -8.03 17.02 12.06
C GLY A 161 -9.22 16.80 11.14
N THR A 162 -9.15 17.28 9.88
CA THR A 162 -10.24 17.16 8.91
C THR A 162 -9.74 16.47 7.66
N LYS A 163 -10.40 15.38 7.30
CA LYS A 163 -10.12 14.65 6.06
C LYS A 163 -10.56 15.49 4.86
N ARG A 164 -9.61 15.79 3.97
CA ARG A 164 -9.93 16.45 2.71
C ARG A 164 -10.47 15.41 1.73
N THR A 165 -11.67 15.70 1.21
CA THR A 165 -12.28 14.89 0.14
C THR A 165 -12.78 15.87 -0.91
N THR A 166 -12.18 15.84 -2.10
CA THR A 166 -12.48 16.80 -3.18
C THR A 166 -12.40 16.10 -4.53
N GLN A 167 -13.31 16.45 -5.45
CA GLN A 167 -13.17 16.07 -6.85
C GLN A 167 -12.08 16.92 -7.49
N VAL A 168 -11.20 16.29 -8.24
CA VAL A 168 -10.07 16.93 -8.90
C VAL A 168 -10.01 16.54 -10.37
N GLN A 169 -9.47 17.45 -11.18
CA GLN A 169 -9.08 17.18 -12.56
C GLN A 169 -7.57 17.40 -12.66
N ALA A 170 -6.90 16.48 -13.34
CA ALA A 170 -5.48 16.60 -13.67
C ALA A 170 -5.32 16.47 -15.19
N GLU A 171 -4.26 17.06 -15.71
CA GLU A 171 -3.89 16.90 -17.12
C GLU A 171 -2.57 16.11 -17.20
N HIS A 172 -2.57 15.08 -18.02
CA HIS A 172 -1.38 14.32 -18.35
C HIS A 172 -1.33 14.06 -19.85
N GLU A 173 -0.25 14.52 -20.51
CA GLU A 173 -0.03 14.38 -21.97
C GLU A 173 -1.22 14.82 -22.83
N GLY A 174 -1.90 15.91 -22.42
CA GLY A 174 -3.07 16.46 -23.11
C GLY A 174 -4.39 15.71 -22.85
N GLN A 175 -4.38 14.70 -21.97
CA GLN A 175 -5.57 14.01 -21.52
C GLN A 175 -6.03 14.55 -20.17
N ILE A 176 -7.32 14.82 -20.03
CA ILE A 176 -7.92 15.20 -18.75
C ILE A 176 -8.29 13.94 -18.00
N LEU A 177 -7.74 13.79 -16.79
CA LEU A 177 -8.03 12.73 -15.85
C LEU A 177 -8.95 13.30 -14.77
N GLU A 178 -10.07 12.65 -14.53
CA GLU A 178 -10.99 13.01 -13.44
C GLU A 178 -10.85 12.02 -12.31
N GLY A 179 -10.87 12.51 -11.08
CA GLY A 179 -10.73 11.68 -9.90
C GLY A 179 -11.15 12.41 -8.63
N TYR A 180 -10.75 11.87 -7.52
CA TYR A 180 -10.93 12.51 -6.22
C TYR A 180 -9.65 12.44 -5.40
N GLU A 181 -9.45 13.44 -4.59
CA GLU A 181 -8.35 13.56 -3.64
C GLU A 181 -8.87 13.27 -2.24
N ILE A 182 -8.28 12.28 -1.56
CA ILE A 182 -8.64 11.92 -0.19
C ILE A 182 -7.36 11.73 0.62
N HIS A 183 -7.12 12.64 1.58
CA HIS A 183 -6.01 12.52 2.52
C HIS A 183 -6.27 13.30 3.83
N MET A 184 -5.50 12.98 4.87
CA MET A 184 -5.54 13.64 6.17
C MET A 184 -4.39 14.63 6.36
N GLY A 185 -3.24 14.37 5.76
CA GLY A 185 -2.04 15.20 5.88
C GLY A 185 -1.97 16.30 4.83
N GLU A 186 -1.29 17.39 5.20
CA GLU A 186 -0.83 18.45 4.30
C GLU A 186 0.69 18.31 4.17
N THR A 187 1.16 18.16 2.92
CA THR A 187 2.57 17.87 2.61
C THR A 187 3.15 19.00 1.77
#